data_affef945dcb02988c25d133dbaa743f0
#
_entry.id   affef945dcb02988c25d133dbaa743f0
#
_cell.length_a   1.000
_cell.length_b   1.000
_cell.length_c   1.000
_cell.angle_alpha   90.00
_cell.angle_beta   90.00
_cell.angle_gamma   90.00
#
_symmetry.space_group_name_H-M   'P 1'
#
loop_
_entity.id
_entity.type
_entity.pdbx_description
1 polymer ?
#
loop_
_entity_poly.entity_id
_entity_poly.type
_entity_poly.pdbx_seq_one_letter_code
_entity_poly.pdbx_strand_id
1 'polypeptide(L)'
;RVVEPHHDGTPHWHMLLFMRPQDVEAVRDILCYHARIADSEELQTPNALKARFHVEPIDPAKGSATGYIAKYISKNIDGFALDGEQDEETGENLRDMAKSVSAWASRWRIRQFQQVGGAPVTVWRELRRLGDQRLNDSRMDAVLAAADVGDWAAYTQLQGGALVARRDLVVRLAYEITEQGNEYAEDVQRVQGIYSPLIPDSEVCTRLVKWQKVAKLAEASAEAGFSGGSAAPWSSVNNCTEGGTRRRLKLELNQRGFAGTDDEIDILRRGGGLKFGRSALIYREGRLQEKRNNPEEEQWPGWQ
;
A
#
# COMPACT_ATOMS: atom_id res chain seq x y z
N ARG A 1 -12.40 -0.51 2.89
CA ARG A 1 -13.06 0.55 3.63
C ARG A 1 -12.06 1.53 4.23
N VAL A 2 -12.50 2.78 4.38
CA VAL A 2 -11.82 3.83 5.16
C VAL A 2 -12.80 4.34 6.21
N VAL A 3 -12.31 4.67 7.39
CA VAL A 3 -13.12 5.23 8.49
C VAL A 3 -12.49 6.54 8.91
N GLU A 4 -13.29 7.58 8.97
CA GLU A 4 -12.88 8.90 9.45
C GLU A 4 -13.88 9.43 10.49
N PRO A 5 -13.48 10.33 11.39
CA PRO A 5 -14.44 10.94 12.31
C PRO A 5 -15.26 12.03 11.62
N HIS A 6 -16.53 12.14 11.96
CA HIS A 6 -17.26 13.39 11.85
C HIS A 6 -16.71 14.43 12.85
N HIS A 7 -17.17 15.69 12.73
CA HIS A 7 -16.77 16.77 13.64
C HIS A 7 -17.06 16.48 15.12
N ASP A 8 -18.07 15.65 15.41
CA ASP A 8 -18.41 15.20 16.75
C ASP A 8 -17.68 13.92 17.21
N GLY A 9 -16.81 13.37 16.35
CA GLY A 9 -16.06 12.14 16.59
C GLY A 9 -16.84 10.86 16.23
N THR A 10 -18.05 10.95 15.70
CA THR A 10 -18.80 9.77 15.23
C THR A 10 -18.10 9.14 14.03
N PRO A 11 -17.91 7.79 14.01
CA PRO A 11 -17.26 7.13 12.88
C PRO A 11 -18.06 7.23 11.59
N HIS A 12 -17.46 7.78 10.53
CA HIS A 12 -18.00 7.81 9.19
C HIS A 12 -17.27 6.79 8.29
N TRP A 13 -18.07 6.01 7.56
CA TRP A 13 -17.55 4.86 6.82
C TRP A 13 -17.62 5.10 5.32
N HIS A 14 -16.47 5.08 4.65
CA HIS A 14 -16.38 5.04 3.20
C HIS A 14 -16.04 3.62 2.76
N MET A 15 -16.87 3.05 1.90
CA MET A 15 -16.68 1.70 1.38
C MET A 15 -16.63 1.73 -0.14
N LEU A 16 -15.54 1.20 -0.71
CA LEU A 16 -15.46 0.88 -2.12
C LEU A 16 -15.58 -0.63 -2.28
N LEU A 17 -16.54 -1.09 -3.04
CA LEU A 17 -16.88 -2.49 -3.21
C LEU A 17 -16.73 -2.89 -4.68
N PHE A 18 -16.03 -4.00 -4.92
CA PHE A 18 -15.92 -4.63 -6.24
C PHE A 18 -16.74 -5.90 -6.24
N MET A 19 -17.74 -5.99 -7.13
CA MET A 19 -18.65 -7.11 -7.19
C MET A 19 -19.17 -7.31 -8.61
N ARG A 20 -19.83 -8.44 -8.84
CA ARG A 20 -20.49 -8.67 -10.13
C ARG A 20 -21.71 -7.75 -10.25
N PRO A 21 -22.04 -7.23 -11.44
CA PRO A 21 -23.16 -6.31 -11.63
C PRO A 21 -24.50 -6.86 -11.09
N GLN A 22 -24.74 -8.14 -11.22
CA GLN A 22 -25.96 -8.81 -10.76
C GLN A 22 -26.12 -8.83 -9.22
N ASP A 23 -25.03 -8.68 -8.48
CA ASP A 23 -25.04 -8.75 -7.01
C ASP A 23 -25.22 -7.35 -6.37
N VAL A 24 -25.12 -6.26 -7.15
CA VAL A 24 -25.10 -4.88 -6.66
C VAL A 24 -26.35 -4.55 -5.83
N GLU A 25 -27.53 -4.83 -6.36
CA GLU A 25 -28.80 -4.50 -5.69
C GLU A 25 -28.94 -5.27 -4.37
N ALA A 26 -28.69 -6.58 -4.40
CA ALA A 26 -28.78 -7.41 -3.19
C ALA A 26 -27.78 -6.97 -2.10
N VAL A 27 -26.54 -6.66 -2.48
CA VAL A 27 -25.54 -6.19 -1.53
C VAL A 27 -25.91 -4.81 -0.98
N ARG A 28 -26.38 -3.90 -1.84
CA ARG A 28 -26.86 -2.59 -1.40
C ARG A 28 -27.97 -2.72 -0.37
N ASP A 29 -28.97 -3.57 -0.62
CA ASP A 29 -30.13 -3.73 0.26
C ASP A 29 -29.72 -4.35 1.61
N ILE A 30 -28.81 -5.32 1.61
CA ILE A 30 -28.25 -5.91 2.83
C ILE A 30 -27.50 -4.85 3.65
N LEU A 31 -26.63 -4.07 3.02
CA LEU A 31 -25.87 -3.01 3.70
C LEU A 31 -26.81 -1.92 4.24
N CYS A 32 -27.80 -1.51 3.45
CA CYS A 32 -28.81 -0.55 3.85
C CYS A 32 -29.60 -1.03 5.07
N TYR A 33 -30.03 -2.29 5.07
CA TYR A 33 -30.71 -2.91 6.19
C TYR A 33 -29.85 -2.87 7.46
N HIS A 34 -28.62 -3.32 7.40
CA HIS A 34 -27.73 -3.32 8.56
C HIS A 34 -27.35 -1.92 9.04
N ALA A 35 -27.24 -0.94 8.16
CA ALA A 35 -26.98 0.44 8.53
C ALA A 35 -28.16 1.10 9.28
N ARG A 36 -29.38 0.60 9.09
CA ARG A 36 -30.62 1.19 9.62
C ARG A 36 -31.25 0.43 10.75
N ILE A 37 -30.82 -0.79 11.05
CA ILE A 37 -31.41 -1.62 12.10
C ILE A 37 -31.15 -1.09 13.51
N ALA A 38 -29.97 -0.50 13.73
CA ALA A 38 -29.64 0.20 14.95
C ALA A 38 -30.18 1.63 14.87
N ASP A 39 -30.62 2.17 16.02
CA ASP A 39 -31.11 3.56 16.18
C ASP A 39 -32.23 3.94 15.20
N SER A 40 -33.09 2.99 14.86
CA SER A 40 -34.16 3.20 13.89
C SER A 40 -35.16 4.31 14.30
N GLU A 41 -35.24 4.62 15.59
CA GLU A 41 -36.05 5.69 16.14
C GLU A 41 -35.58 7.09 15.73
N GLU A 42 -34.28 7.24 15.45
CA GLU A 42 -33.68 8.47 14.96
C GLU A 42 -33.86 8.67 13.44
N LEU A 43 -34.23 7.60 12.72
CA LEU A 43 -34.29 7.59 11.26
C LEU A 43 -35.70 7.87 10.71
N GLN A 44 -36.40 8.87 11.29
CA GLN A 44 -37.76 9.19 10.95
C GLN A 44 -37.92 10.09 9.71
N THR A 45 -36.86 10.72 9.24
CA THR A 45 -36.95 11.62 8.09
C THR A 45 -36.13 11.08 6.88
N PRO A 46 -36.54 11.43 5.65
CA PRO A 46 -35.77 11.05 4.45
C PRO A 46 -34.31 11.51 4.49
N ASN A 47 -34.03 12.69 5.08
CA ASN A 47 -32.68 13.21 5.22
C ASN A 47 -31.85 12.38 6.21
N ALA A 48 -32.42 11.98 7.36
CA ALA A 48 -31.74 11.10 8.31
C ALA A 48 -31.43 9.73 7.69
N LEU A 49 -32.35 9.17 6.92
CA LEU A 49 -32.11 7.90 6.19
C LEU A 49 -31.01 8.02 5.17
N LYS A 50 -30.95 9.13 4.42
CA LYS A 50 -29.90 9.39 3.44
C LYS A 50 -28.54 9.64 4.11
N ALA A 51 -28.53 10.37 5.22
CA ALA A 51 -27.29 10.59 5.99
C ALA A 51 -26.74 9.28 6.58
N ARG A 52 -27.62 8.37 7.04
CA ARG A 52 -27.23 7.08 7.61
C ARG A 52 -26.63 6.12 6.57
N PHE A 53 -27.17 6.10 5.36
CA PHE A 53 -26.70 5.22 4.28
C PHE A 53 -26.91 5.87 2.92
N HIS A 54 -25.83 6.13 2.22
CA HIS A 54 -25.79 6.71 0.89
C HIS A 54 -24.94 5.87 -0.05
N VAL A 55 -25.39 5.69 -1.28
CA VAL A 55 -24.65 5.00 -2.34
C VAL A 55 -24.50 5.98 -3.49
N GLU A 56 -23.25 6.22 -3.87
CA GLU A 56 -22.91 7.04 -5.02
C GLU A 56 -22.31 6.15 -6.12
N PRO A 57 -22.96 6.03 -7.28
CA PRO A 57 -22.37 5.35 -8.42
C PRO A 57 -21.12 6.09 -8.90
N ILE A 58 -20.04 5.36 -9.16
CA ILE A 58 -18.82 5.96 -9.69
C ILE A 58 -19.07 6.30 -11.16
N ASP A 59 -19.01 7.59 -11.45
CA ASP A 59 -19.08 8.13 -12.80
C ASP A 59 -17.65 8.30 -13.37
N PRO A 60 -17.25 7.50 -14.38
CA PRO A 60 -15.91 7.59 -14.97
C PRO A 60 -15.56 8.98 -15.54
N ALA A 61 -16.57 9.78 -15.88
CA ALA A 61 -16.37 11.16 -16.36
C ALA A 61 -15.94 12.12 -15.25
N LYS A 62 -16.30 11.82 -13.99
CA LYS A 62 -15.95 12.64 -12.82
C LYS A 62 -14.64 12.21 -12.15
N GLY A 63 -14.18 10.97 -12.40
CA GLY A 63 -12.95 10.45 -11.83
C GLY A 63 -12.92 8.93 -11.73
N SER A 64 -11.79 8.41 -11.26
CA SER A 64 -11.61 6.97 -11.06
C SER A 64 -11.90 6.56 -9.62
N ALA A 65 -12.29 5.30 -9.43
CA ALA A 65 -12.42 4.68 -8.10
C ALA A 65 -11.11 4.77 -7.29
N THR A 66 -9.96 4.64 -7.95
CA THR A 66 -8.65 4.78 -7.34
C THR A 66 -8.40 6.21 -6.85
N GLY A 67 -8.75 7.21 -7.67
CA GLY A 67 -8.62 8.63 -7.29
C GLY A 67 -9.49 8.98 -6.07
N TYR A 68 -10.72 8.45 -6.04
CA TYR A 68 -11.62 8.64 -4.91
C TYR A 68 -11.00 8.10 -3.59
N ILE A 69 -10.53 6.85 -3.60
CA ILE A 69 -9.90 6.26 -2.40
C ILE A 69 -8.59 6.95 -2.05
N ALA A 70 -7.78 7.35 -3.03
CA ALA A 70 -6.52 8.05 -2.80
C ALA A 70 -6.73 9.37 -2.03
N LYS A 71 -7.79 10.12 -2.34
CA LYS A 71 -8.17 11.35 -1.61
C LYS A 71 -8.36 11.06 -0.11
N TYR A 72 -9.12 10.02 0.24
CA TYR A 72 -9.35 9.66 1.65
C TYR A 72 -8.09 9.13 2.34
N ILE A 73 -7.24 8.40 1.63
CA ILE A 73 -5.97 7.93 2.19
C ILE A 73 -5.08 9.12 2.51
N SER A 74 -4.90 10.05 1.58
CA SER A 74 -4.07 11.25 1.78
C SER A 74 -4.61 12.12 2.92
N LYS A 75 -5.93 12.38 2.94
CA LYS A 75 -6.59 13.17 4.00
C LYS A 75 -6.37 12.58 5.40
N ASN A 76 -6.36 11.26 5.53
CA ASN A 76 -6.40 10.58 6.83
C ASN A 76 -5.05 10.03 7.32
N ILE A 77 -3.98 10.04 6.50
CA ILE A 77 -2.67 9.50 6.90
C ILE A 77 -1.69 10.62 7.22
N ASP A 78 -1.35 11.43 6.24
CA ASP A 78 -0.26 12.39 6.34
C ASP A 78 -0.53 13.75 5.69
N GLY A 79 -1.68 13.89 5.03
CA GLY A 79 -2.00 15.10 4.27
C GLY A 79 -1.09 15.31 3.05
N PHE A 80 -0.39 14.26 2.58
CA PHE A 80 0.52 14.37 1.44
C PHE A 80 -0.21 14.87 0.19
N ALA A 81 0.40 15.82 -0.51
CA ALA A 81 -0.16 16.52 -1.67
C ALA A 81 -1.44 17.33 -1.39
N LEU A 82 -1.77 17.58 -0.13
CA LEU A 82 -2.88 18.44 0.30
C LEU A 82 -2.37 19.73 0.99
N ASP A 83 -1.10 20.07 0.77
CA ASP A 83 -0.52 21.31 1.32
C ASP A 83 -1.25 22.55 0.75
N GLY A 84 -1.86 23.31 1.65
CA GLY A 84 -2.66 24.50 1.29
C GLY A 84 -4.13 24.21 1.00
N GLU A 85 -4.57 22.96 0.99
CA GLU A 85 -6.00 22.63 0.94
C GLU A 85 -6.61 22.72 2.34
N GLN A 86 -7.81 23.29 2.40
CA GLN A 86 -8.62 23.39 3.61
C GLN A 86 -9.82 22.46 3.51
N ASP A 87 -10.27 21.97 4.66
CA ASP A 87 -11.50 21.21 4.73
C ASP A 87 -12.69 22.14 4.48
N GLU A 88 -13.59 21.74 3.60
CA GLU A 88 -14.73 22.56 3.17
C GLU A 88 -15.72 22.85 4.31
N GLU A 89 -15.78 21.98 5.33
CA GLU A 89 -16.70 22.11 6.45
C GLU A 89 -16.10 22.90 7.62
N THR A 90 -14.83 22.64 7.94
CA THR A 90 -14.19 23.22 9.12
C THR A 90 -13.27 24.40 8.79
N GLY A 91 -12.82 24.54 7.55
CA GLY A 91 -11.82 25.54 7.13
C GLY A 91 -10.41 25.25 7.67
N GLU A 92 -10.20 24.14 8.34
CA GLU A 92 -8.90 23.74 8.87
C GLU A 92 -7.99 23.15 7.79
N ASN A 93 -6.67 23.28 8.00
CA ASN A 93 -5.68 22.70 7.10
C ASN A 93 -5.76 21.16 7.18
N LEU A 94 -5.95 20.50 6.04
CA LEU A 94 -6.11 19.03 5.95
C LEU A 94 -4.91 18.26 6.52
N ARG A 95 -3.71 18.83 6.48
CA ARG A 95 -2.52 18.22 7.07
C ARG A 95 -2.55 18.15 8.59
N ASP A 96 -3.12 19.15 9.25
CA ASP A 96 -3.24 19.15 10.72
C ASP A 96 -4.39 18.25 11.17
N MET A 97 -5.45 18.16 10.39
CA MET A 97 -6.54 17.21 10.61
C MET A 97 -6.06 15.75 10.60
N ALA A 98 -5.10 15.37 9.75
CA ALA A 98 -4.58 14.01 9.69
C ALA A 98 -4.01 13.52 11.03
N LYS A 99 -3.38 14.41 11.81
CA LYS A 99 -2.88 14.10 13.16
C LYS A 99 -4.02 13.84 14.14
N SER A 100 -5.05 14.68 14.09
CA SER A 100 -6.24 14.54 14.93
C SER A 100 -7.00 13.24 14.64
N VAL A 101 -7.18 12.92 13.37
CA VAL A 101 -7.81 11.67 12.91
C VAL A 101 -7.00 10.45 13.36
N SER A 102 -5.68 10.49 13.27
CA SER A 102 -4.80 9.42 13.73
C SER A 102 -4.89 9.24 15.26
N ALA A 103 -4.93 10.34 16.02
CA ALA A 103 -5.10 10.30 17.47
C ALA A 103 -6.48 9.74 17.86
N TRP A 104 -7.55 10.15 17.18
CA TRP A 104 -8.89 9.62 17.35
C TRP A 104 -8.93 8.11 17.10
N ALA A 105 -8.41 7.64 15.97
CA ALA A 105 -8.38 6.22 15.64
C ALA A 105 -7.60 5.40 16.69
N SER A 106 -6.46 5.92 17.16
CA SER A 106 -5.67 5.29 18.22
C SER A 106 -6.42 5.24 19.56
N ARG A 107 -7.06 6.34 19.94
CA ARG A 107 -7.85 6.45 21.17
C ARG A 107 -8.96 5.41 21.26
N TRP A 108 -9.70 5.27 20.17
CA TRP A 108 -10.84 4.37 20.08
C TRP A 108 -10.52 2.99 19.52
N ARG A 109 -9.23 2.71 19.23
CA ARG A 109 -8.76 1.46 18.62
C ARG A 109 -9.47 1.14 17.31
N ILE A 110 -9.75 2.16 16.49
CA ILE A 110 -10.44 2.02 15.22
C ILE A 110 -9.43 1.66 14.13
N ARG A 111 -9.69 0.59 13.41
CA ARG A 111 -8.92 0.23 12.22
C ARG A 111 -9.40 1.07 11.04
N GLN A 112 -8.75 2.21 10.80
CA GLN A 112 -9.14 3.17 9.77
C GLN A 112 -9.18 2.60 8.36
N PHE A 113 -8.17 1.82 7.99
CA PHE A 113 -8.06 1.25 6.65
C PHE A 113 -8.17 -0.27 6.72
N GLN A 114 -9.05 -0.83 5.89
CA GLN A 114 -9.19 -2.27 5.82
C GLN A 114 -9.53 -2.73 4.40
N GLN A 115 -8.67 -3.58 3.85
CA GLN A 115 -8.98 -4.39 2.70
C GLN A 115 -9.66 -5.68 3.18
N VAL A 116 -10.75 -6.07 2.53
CA VAL A 116 -11.52 -7.28 2.83
C VAL A 116 -11.67 -8.07 1.54
N GLY A 117 -11.37 -9.36 1.58
CA GLY A 117 -11.42 -10.24 0.40
C GLY A 117 -10.20 -10.10 -0.52
N GLY A 118 -10.17 -10.91 -1.57
CA GLY A 118 -9.09 -10.96 -2.54
C GLY A 118 -7.76 -11.48 -2.00
N ALA A 119 -6.71 -11.25 -2.77
CA ALA A 119 -5.36 -11.68 -2.44
C ALA A 119 -4.79 -10.92 -1.22
N PRO A 120 -4.21 -11.62 -0.22
CA PRO A 120 -3.80 -11.00 1.04
C PRO A 120 -2.55 -10.13 0.90
N VAL A 121 -2.63 -8.88 1.38
CA VAL A 121 -1.48 -7.96 1.46
C VAL A 121 -0.34 -8.51 2.33
N THR A 122 -0.66 -9.29 3.36
CA THR A 122 0.36 -9.87 4.24
C THR A 122 1.20 -10.92 3.52
N VAL A 123 0.57 -11.78 2.72
CA VAL A 123 1.29 -12.74 1.84
C VAL A 123 2.17 -12.01 0.83
N TRP A 124 1.62 -10.96 0.19
CA TRP A 124 2.38 -10.07 -0.69
C TRP A 124 3.67 -9.54 -0.03
N ARG A 125 3.57 -9.09 1.21
CA ARG A 125 4.72 -8.56 1.95
C ARG A 125 5.74 -9.65 2.30
N GLU A 126 5.29 -10.83 2.68
CA GLU A 126 6.19 -11.94 2.98
C GLU A 126 6.91 -12.45 1.71
N LEU A 127 6.21 -12.56 0.58
CA LEU A 127 6.82 -12.89 -0.70
C LEU A 127 7.94 -11.91 -1.07
N ARG A 128 7.68 -10.61 -0.96
CA ARG A 128 8.68 -9.57 -1.27
C ARG A 128 9.92 -9.58 -0.38
N ARG A 129 9.88 -10.25 0.78
CA ARG A 129 11.06 -10.47 1.62
C ARG A 129 12.04 -11.46 1.02
N LEU A 130 11.53 -12.38 0.20
CA LEU A 130 12.34 -13.43 -0.43
C LEU A 130 13.14 -12.92 -1.64
N GLY A 131 12.70 -11.83 -2.25
CA GLY A 131 13.38 -11.25 -3.43
C GLY A 131 13.41 -12.24 -4.60
N ASP A 132 14.62 -12.64 -5.01
CA ASP A 132 14.85 -13.51 -6.16
C ASP A 132 15.01 -14.99 -5.83
N GLN A 133 14.67 -15.39 -4.62
CA GLN A 133 14.69 -16.80 -4.24
C GLN A 133 13.71 -17.60 -5.10
N ARG A 134 14.03 -18.89 -5.30
CA ARG A 134 13.13 -19.83 -5.95
C ARG A 134 12.47 -20.72 -4.90
N LEU A 135 11.19 -20.96 -5.08
CA LEU A 135 10.37 -21.75 -4.14
C LEU A 135 10.18 -23.19 -4.59
N ASN A 136 10.88 -23.60 -5.67
CA ASN A 136 10.85 -24.95 -6.25
C ASN A 136 9.46 -25.43 -6.73
N ASP A 137 8.53 -24.49 -6.93
CA ASP A 137 7.23 -24.74 -7.58
C ASP A 137 6.90 -23.57 -8.52
N SER A 138 6.55 -23.87 -9.75
CA SER A 138 6.33 -22.88 -10.78
C SER A 138 5.16 -21.92 -10.49
N ARG A 139 4.14 -22.37 -9.76
CA ARG A 139 3.00 -21.53 -9.37
C ARG A 139 3.39 -20.56 -8.25
N MET A 140 4.09 -21.07 -7.23
CA MET A 140 4.61 -20.22 -6.16
C MET A 140 5.64 -19.23 -6.68
N ASP A 141 6.52 -19.65 -7.59
CA ASP A 141 7.52 -18.78 -8.24
C ASP A 141 6.85 -17.68 -9.07
N ALA A 142 5.76 -17.99 -9.77
CA ALA A 142 5.01 -16.98 -10.53
C ALA A 142 4.37 -15.93 -9.61
N VAL A 143 3.76 -16.36 -8.49
CA VAL A 143 3.19 -15.46 -7.48
C VAL A 143 4.27 -14.60 -6.84
N LEU A 144 5.43 -15.19 -6.51
CA LEU A 144 6.59 -14.49 -5.98
C LEU A 144 7.11 -13.44 -6.97
N ALA A 145 7.31 -13.81 -8.22
CA ALA A 145 7.80 -12.89 -9.26
C ALA A 145 6.88 -11.68 -9.45
N ALA A 146 5.55 -11.90 -9.49
CA ALA A 146 4.58 -10.81 -9.56
C ALA A 146 4.66 -9.88 -8.34
N ALA A 147 4.83 -10.46 -7.14
CA ALA A 147 4.99 -9.68 -5.92
C ALA A 147 6.31 -8.89 -5.90
N ASP A 148 7.41 -9.49 -6.32
CA ASP A 148 8.73 -8.87 -6.33
C ASP A 148 8.81 -7.66 -7.27
N VAL A 149 8.27 -7.77 -8.48
CA VAL A 149 8.22 -6.65 -9.44
C VAL A 149 7.18 -5.59 -9.10
N GLY A 150 6.34 -5.82 -8.10
CA GLY A 150 5.31 -4.86 -7.68
C GLY A 150 4.03 -4.91 -8.52
N ASP A 151 3.78 -5.97 -9.29
CA ASP A 151 2.56 -6.15 -10.08
C ASP A 151 1.44 -6.76 -9.24
N TRP A 152 0.65 -5.88 -8.62
CA TRP A 152 -0.49 -6.30 -7.80
C TRP A 152 -1.60 -7.00 -8.61
N ALA A 153 -1.80 -6.61 -9.85
CA ALA A 153 -2.83 -7.22 -10.69
C ALA A 153 -2.47 -8.66 -11.05
N ALA A 154 -1.23 -8.90 -11.52
CA ALA A 154 -0.72 -10.24 -11.77
C ALA A 154 -0.71 -11.09 -10.49
N TYR A 155 -0.24 -10.54 -9.37
CA TYR A 155 -0.27 -11.23 -8.07
C TYR A 155 -1.69 -11.67 -7.70
N THR A 156 -2.67 -10.78 -7.82
CA THR A 156 -4.07 -11.09 -7.51
C THR A 156 -4.60 -12.21 -8.40
N GLN A 157 -4.32 -12.12 -9.70
CA GLN A 157 -4.76 -13.14 -10.68
C GLN A 157 -4.11 -14.49 -10.42
N LEU A 158 -2.81 -14.52 -10.14
CA LEU A 158 -2.06 -15.76 -9.87
C LEU A 158 -2.44 -16.40 -8.53
N GLN A 159 -2.91 -15.61 -7.57
CA GLN A 159 -3.47 -16.10 -6.30
C GLN A 159 -4.87 -16.75 -6.45
N GLY A 160 -5.48 -16.67 -7.62
CA GLY A 160 -6.81 -17.22 -7.92
C GLY A 160 -7.87 -16.16 -8.23
N GLY A 161 -7.46 -14.91 -8.41
CA GLY A 161 -8.35 -13.80 -8.80
C GLY A 161 -8.91 -12.99 -7.62
N ALA A 162 -9.64 -11.93 -7.96
CA ALA A 162 -10.16 -10.96 -7.01
C ALA A 162 -11.20 -11.53 -6.01
N LEU A 163 -11.90 -12.60 -6.39
CA LEU A 163 -12.96 -13.22 -5.58
C LEU A 163 -12.54 -14.60 -5.04
N VAL A 164 -11.25 -14.92 -5.07
CA VAL A 164 -10.73 -16.20 -4.57
C VAL A 164 -11.06 -16.40 -3.09
N ALA A 165 -11.56 -17.56 -2.75
CA ALA A 165 -11.76 -17.91 -1.35
C ALA A 165 -10.42 -18.15 -0.67
N ARG A 166 -10.29 -17.78 0.62
CA ARG A 166 -9.02 -17.90 1.37
C ARG A 166 -8.43 -19.33 1.34
N ARG A 167 -9.29 -20.35 1.31
CA ARG A 167 -8.86 -21.75 1.26
C ARG A 167 -8.22 -22.14 -0.08
N ASP A 168 -8.56 -21.41 -1.15
CA ASP A 168 -8.18 -21.71 -2.54
C ASP A 168 -6.98 -20.85 -3.03
N LEU A 169 -6.41 -20.04 -2.13
CA LEU A 169 -5.22 -19.24 -2.42
C LEU A 169 -4.02 -20.15 -2.72
N VAL A 170 -3.25 -19.81 -3.76
CA VAL A 170 -2.04 -20.54 -4.14
C VAL A 170 -0.96 -20.44 -3.07
N VAL A 171 -0.77 -19.25 -2.47
CA VAL A 171 0.19 -19.02 -1.38
C VAL A 171 -0.53 -18.46 -0.17
N ARG A 172 -0.23 -19.02 1.03
CA ARG A 172 -0.78 -18.61 2.31
C ARG A 172 0.33 -18.36 3.33
N LEU A 173 -0.02 -17.73 4.45
CA LEU A 173 0.89 -17.50 5.56
C LEU A 173 1.06 -18.77 6.37
N ALA A 174 2.31 -19.10 6.67
CA ALA A 174 2.69 -20.08 7.69
C ALA A 174 2.84 -19.37 9.04
N TYR A 175 2.38 -20.04 10.11
CA TYR A 175 2.39 -19.50 11.46
C TYR A 175 3.14 -20.44 12.39
N GLU A 176 3.96 -19.85 13.25
CA GLU A 176 4.55 -20.52 14.41
C GLU A 176 3.70 -20.22 15.65
N ILE A 177 3.44 -21.23 16.46
CA ILE A 177 2.82 -21.06 17.78
C ILE A 177 3.95 -20.94 18.79
N THR A 178 3.98 -19.84 19.52
CA THR A 178 5.02 -19.62 20.53
C THR A 178 4.63 -20.28 21.83
N GLU A 179 5.41 -21.29 22.26
CA GLU A 179 5.17 -22.06 23.50
C GLU A 179 5.22 -21.20 24.78
N GLN A 180 5.84 -20.02 24.71
CA GLN A 180 6.00 -19.13 25.86
C GLN A 180 4.81 -18.20 26.12
N GLY A 181 3.70 -18.32 25.40
CA GLY A 181 2.52 -17.49 25.58
C GLY A 181 2.78 -15.96 25.63
N ASN A 182 1.73 -15.18 25.74
CA ASN A 182 1.82 -13.77 26.10
C ASN A 182 1.82 -13.60 27.64
N GLU A 183 1.83 -12.37 28.12
CA GLU A 183 1.76 -12.05 29.57
C GLU A 183 0.48 -12.56 30.26
N TYR A 184 -0.51 -13.03 29.49
CA TYR A 184 -1.76 -13.63 29.96
C TYR A 184 -1.78 -15.16 29.83
N ALA A 185 -0.64 -15.78 29.50
CA ALA A 185 -0.49 -17.22 29.24
C ALA A 185 -1.34 -17.75 28.08
N GLU A 186 -1.66 -16.90 27.10
CA GLU A 186 -2.36 -17.31 25.88
C GLU A 186 -1.34 -17.63 24.78
N ASP A 187 -1.63 -18.66 23.96
CA ASP A 187 -0.84 -19.02 22.81
C ASP A 187 -0.78 -17.86 21.78
N VAL A 188 0.42 -17.48 21.40
CA VAL A 188 0.62 -16.42 20.41
C VAL A 188 1.03 -17.03 19.06
N GLN A 189 0.20 -16.80 18.05
CA GLN A 189 0.53 -17.14 16.67
C GLN A 189 1.34 -16.00 16.02
N ARG A 190 2.51 -16.34 15.50
CA ARG A 190 3.36 -15.40 14.76
C ARG A 190 3.56 -15.88 13.33
N VAL A 191 3.55 -14.94 12.39
CA VAL A 191 3.88 -15.25 11.00
C VAL A 191 5.36 -15.66 10.95
N GLN A 192 5.62 -16.88 10.49
CA GLN A 192 6.96 -17.40 10.28
C GLN A 192 7.39 -17.35 8.82
N GLY A 193 6.42 -17.57 7.92
CA GLY A 193 6.72 -17.66 6.50
C GLY A 193 5.48 -17.79 5.64
N ILE A 194 5.64 -18.49 4.56
CA ILE A 194 4.61 -18.79 3.57
C ILE A 194 4.60 -20.27 3.22
N TYR A 195 3.47 -20.77 2.75
CA TYR A 195 3.32 -22.11 2.20
C TYR A 195 2.23 -22.15 1.14
N SER A 196 2.18 -23.22 0.35
CA SER A 196 1.07 -23.51 -0.54
C SER A 196 0.22 -24.66 -0.01
N PRO A 197 -1.10 -24.49 0.18
CA PRO A 197 -1.97 -25.60 0.57
C PRO A 197 -2.10 -26.67 -0.52
N LEU A 198 -1.66 -26.37 -1.74
CA LEU A 198 -1.72 -27.25 -2.90
C LEU A 198 -0.48 -28.14 -3.05
N ILE A 199 0.56 -27.90 -2.23
CA ILE A 199 1.88 -28.55 -2.36
C ILE A 199 2.34 -29.00 -0.98
N PRO A 200 2.54 -30.29 -0.76
CA PRO A 200 3.14 -30.79 0.48
C PRO A 200 4.54 -30.20 0.71
N ASP A 201 4.90 -29.99 1.97
CA ASP A 201 6.23 -29.54 2.41
C ASP A 201 6.75 -28.27 1.72
N SER A 202 5.83 -27.40 1.31
CA SER A 202 6.13 -26.15 0.59
C SER A 202 6.41 -24.96 1.52
N GLU A 203 6.52 -25.19 2.83
CA GLU A 203 6.73 -24.11 3.78
C GLU A 203 8.13 -23.47 3.63
N VAL A 204 8.14 -22.15 3.52
CA VAL A 204 9.36 -21.35 3.40
C VAL A 204 9.35 -20.25 4.47
N CYS A 205 10.38 -20.27 5.32
CA CYS A 205 10.56 -19.25 6.34
C CYS A 205 10.99 -17.92 5.69
N THR A 206 10.23 -16.85 5.94
CA THR A 206 10.51 -15.49 5.41
C THR A 206 11.09 -14.58 6.49
N ARG A 207 11.06 -15.00 7.75
CA ARG A 207 11.49 -14.19 8.89
C ARG A 207 12.74 -14.75 9.54
N LEU A 208 13.85 -14.62 8.83
CA LEU A 208 15.15 -15.14 9.26
C LEU A 208 15.83 -14.29 10.35
N VAL A 209 15.39 -13.03 10.53
CA VAL A 209 15.98 -12.11 11.50
C VAL A 209 15.06 -11.94 12.70
N LYS A 210 15.60 -12.22 13.89
CA LYS A 210 14.92 -11.94 15.16
C LYS A 210 15.38 -10.58 15.70
N TRP A 211 14.44 -9.68 15.94
CA TRP A 211 14.71 -8.37 16.53
C TRP A 211 14.59 -8.43 18.05
N GLN A 212 15.60 -7.88 18.72
CA GLN A 212 15.59 -7.75 20.17
C GLN A 212 15.61 -6.27 20.56
N LYS A 213 14.74 -5.89 21.51
CA LYS A 213 14.77 -4.56 22.08
C LYS A 213 15.98 -4.44 23.01
N VAL A 214 16.92 -3.56 22.68
CA VAL A 214 18.08 -3.24 23.51
C VAL A 214 17.91 -1.84 24.11
N ALA A 215 18.52 -1.60 25.28
CA ALA A 215 18.57 -0.27 25.83
C ALA A 215 19.34 0.66 24.86
N LYS A 216 18.85 1.90 24.71
CA LYS A 216 19.57 2.91 23.93
C LYS A 216 20.90 3.17 24.65
N LEU A 217 22.04 2.86 23.98
CA LEU A 217 23.34 3.27 24.50
C LEU A 217 23.35 4.79 24.58
N ALA A 218 23.74 5.33 25.76
CA ALA A 218 23.95 6.76 25.90
C ALA A 218 24.94 7.20 24.82
N GLU A 219 24.56 8.14 23.99
CA GLU A 219 25.38 8.64 22.90
C GLU A 219 26.69 9.17 23.49
N ALA A 220 27.78 8.44 23.28
CA ALA A 220 29.09 9.05 23.30
C ALA A 220 29.09 10.08 22.18
N SER A 221 29.22 11.36 22.55
CA SER A 221 29.29 12.51 21.68
C SER A 221 30.26 12.24 20.50
N ALA A 222 29.72 11.85 19.35
CA ALA A 222 30.42 11.90 18.10
C ALA A 222 29.72 12.95 17.24
N GLU A 223 30.34 14.11 17.16
CA GLU A 223 30.08 15.11 16.13
C GLU A 223 30.34 14.48 14.75
N ALA A 224 29.35 13.85 14.19
CA ALA A 224 29.26 13.58 12.78
C ALA A 224 27.95 14.21 12.31
N GLY A 225 28.07 15.36 11.65
CA GLY A 225 26.94 16.09 11.09
C GLY A 225 26.21 15.22 10.09
N PHE A 226 25.16 14.59 10.57
CA PHE A 226 24.13 13.99 9.72
C PHE A 226 22.97 14.97 9.68
N SER A 227 22.94 15.82 8.67
CA SER A 227 21.75 16.59 8.33
C SER A 227 20.68 15.60 7.83
N GLY A 228 20.08 14.88 8.76
CA GLY A 228 18.96 14.01 8.50
C GLY A 228 17.73 14.84 8.22
N GLY A 229 17.37 15.00 6.95
CA GLY A 229 16.00 15.37 6.60
C GLY A 229 15.06 14.41 7.32
N SER A 230 14.04 14.97 7.98
CA SER A 230 12.98 14.26 8.67
C SER A 230 12.26 13.32 7.69
N ALA A 231 12.81 12.12 7.49
CA ALA A 231 12.10 11.07 6.79
C ALA A 231 11.02 10.55 7.73
N ALA A 232 9.78 10.66 7.31
CA ALA A 232 8.65 10.11 8.06
C ALA A 232 8.91 8.63 8.42
N PRO A 233 8.51 8.16 9.62
CA PRO A 233 8.77 6.79 10.09
C PRO A 233 8.31 5.68 9.14
N TRP A 234 7.43 6.02 8.20
CA TRP A 234 6.84 5.11 7.22
C TRP A 234 7.69 4.88 5.98
N SER A 235 8.69 5.73 5.70
CA SER A 235 9.59 5.55 4.55
C SER A 235 10.49 4.32 4.69
N SER A 236 10.79 3.90 5.93
CA SER A 236 11.60 2.71 6.20
C SER A 236 10.84 1.38 5.97
N VAL A 237 9.51 1.41 5.96
CA VAL A 237 8.69 0.21 5.69
C VAL A 237 8.63 -0.11 4.19
N ASN A 238 8.97 0.84 3.33
CA ASN A 238 8.99 0.69 1.88
C ASN A 238 10.34 0.22 1.31
N ASN A 239 11.28 -0.24 2.12
CA ASN A 239 12.54 -0.82 1.64
C ASN A 239 12.33 -2.02 0.68
N CYS A 240 11.16 -2.63 0.69
CA CYS A 240 10.81 -3.64 -0.31
C CYS A 240 10.61 -3.07 -1.72
N THR A 241 10.35 -1.76 -1.86
CA THR A 241 10.17 -1.10 -3.17
C THR A 241 11.49 -0.79 -3.85
N GLU A 242 12.58 -0.60 -3.10
CA GLU A 242 13.88 -0.25 -3.69
C GLU A 242 14.48 -1.39 -4.52
N GLY A 243 14.46 -2.60 -4.01
CA GLY A 243 14.97 -3.77 -4.73
C GLY A 243 14.16 -4.08 -6.00
N GLY A 244 12.83 -4.07 -5.90
CA GLY A 244 11.95 -4.33 -7.03
C GLY A 244 12.06 -3.24 -8.12
N THR A 245 12.13 -1.96 -7.73
CA THR A 245 12.32 -0.86 -8.68
C THR A 245 13.69 -0.93 -9.36
N ARG A 246 14.76 -1.22 -8.61
CA ARG A 246 16.11 -1.39 -9.17
C ARG A 246 16.16 -2.53 -10.19
N ARG A 247 15.58 -3.68 -9.85
CA ARG A 247 15.54 -4.85 -10.73
C ARG A 247 14.72 -4.58 -11.99
N ARG A 248 13.55 -3.95 -11.87
CA ARG A 248 12.72 -3.59 -13.02
C ARG A 248 13.45 -2.61 -13.93
N LEU A 249 14.07 -1.56 -13.38
CA LEU A 249 14.89 -0.61 -14.14
C LEU A 249 16.03 -1.30 -14.83
N LYS A 250 16.72 -2.23 -14.16
CA LYS A 250 17.81 -3.03 -14.75
C LYS A 250 17.34 -3.85 -15.95
N LEU A 251 16.21 -4.52 -15.82
CA LEU A 251 15.61 -5.30 -16.93
C LEU A 251 15.20 -4.41 -18.10
N GLU A 252 14.52 -3.30 -17.83
CA GLU A 252 14.10 -2.35 -18.87
C GLU A 252 15.28 -1.66 -19.56
N LEU A 253 16.36 -1.35 -18.82
CA LEU A 253 17.60 -0.81 -19.36
C LEU A 253 18.31 -1.84 -20.27
N ASN A 254 18.43 -3.09 -19.81
CA ASN A 254 19.01 -4.17 -20.59
C ASN A 254 18.25 -4.43 -21.90
N GLN A 255 16.91 -4.39 -21.86
CA GLN A 255 16.07 -4.52 -23.07
C GLN A 255 16.29 -3.40 -24.09
N ARG A 256 16.78 -2.24 -23.64
CA ARG A 256 17.09 -1.07 -24.47
C ARG A 256 18.57 -0.91 -24.80
N GLY A 257 19.40 -1.93 -24.47
CA GLY A 257 20.82 -1.96 -24.80
C GLY A 257 21.74 -1.22 -23.83
N PHE A 258 21.25 -0.84 -22.63
CA PHE A 258 22.08 -0.29 -21.55
C PHE A 258 22.61 -1.42 -20.65
N ALA A 259 23.72 -1.17 -19.97
CA ALA A 259 24.31 -2.17 -19.06
C ALA A 259 23.48 -2.41 -17.80
N GLY A 260 22.60 -1.48 -17.44
CA GLY A 260 21.78 -1.58 -16.23
C GLY A 260 22.62 -1.59 -14.96
N THR A 261 23.67 -0.78 -14.93
CA THR A 261 24.56 -0.64 -13.78
C THR A 261 23.86 0.06 -12.62
N ASP A 262 24.37 -0.11 -11.41
CA ASP A 262 23.82 0.56 -10.22
C ASP A 262 23.90 2.09 -10.36
N ASP A 263 24.94 2.62 -10.96
CA ASP A 263 25.12 4.05 -11.22
C ASP A 263 24.05 4.59 -12.19
N GLU A 264 23.79 3.87 -13.29
CA GLU A 264 22.73 4.22 -14.25
C GLU A 264 21.35 4.23 -13.59
N ILE A 265 21.08 3.25 -12.75
CA ILE A 265 19.83 3.16 -12.00
C ILE A 265 19.69 4.31 -11.01
N ASP A 266 20.76 4.66 -10.31
CA ASP A 266 20.75 5.76 -9.33
C ASP A 266 20.60 7.13 -10.00
N ILE A 267 21.22 7.36 -11.17
CA ILE A 267 20.99 8.57 -11.97
C ILE A 267 19.52 8.73 -12.31
N LEU A 268 18.89 7.68 -12.82
CA LEU A 268 17.48 7.71 -13.19
C LEU A 268 16.55 7.93 -11.98
N ARG A 269 16.85 7.31 -10.86
CA ARG A 269 16.05 7.45 -9.62
C ARG A 269 16.13 8.84 -8.99
N ARG A 270 17.25 9.51 -9.16
CA ARG A 270 17.45 10.91 -8.71
C ARG A 270 16.84 11.94 -9.68
N GLY A 271 16.14 11.49 -10.72
CA GLY A 271 15.52 12.36 -11.71
C GLY A 271 16.46 12.79 -12.85
N GLY A 272 17.65 12.20 -12.90
CA GLY A 272 18.59 12.38 -14.02
C GLY A 272 18.15 11.61 -15.27
N GLY A 273 18.86 11.85 -16.37
CA GLY A 273 18.64 11.16 -17.65
C GLY A 273 19.89 10.47 -18.16
N LEU A 274 19.73 9.28 -18.75
CA LEU A 274 20.78 8.57 -19.47
C LEU A 274 20.71 8.97 -20.95
N LYS A 275 21.77 9.64 -21.44
CA LYS A 275 21.85 10.09 -22.84
C LYS A 275 22.24 8.94 -23.77
N PHE A 276 21.55 8.81 -24.90
CA PHE A 276 21.94 7.92 -25.98
C PHE A 276 21.57 8.55 -27.34
N GLY A 277 22.55 8.73 -28.19
CA GLY A 277 22.33 9.43 -29.45
C GLY A 277 21.72 10.81 -29.28
N ARG A 278 20.57 11.05 -29.92
CA ARG A 278 19.80 12.31 -29.83
C ARG A 278 18.67 12.26 -28.81
N SER A 279 18.61 11.23 -27.99
CA SER A 279 17.56 11.01 -26.98
C SER A 279 18.16 10.86 -25.60
N ALA A 280 17.34 10.98 -24.59
CA ALA A 280 17.67 10.64 -23.21
C ALA A 280 16.56 9.77 -22.60
N LEU A 281 16.95 8.73 -21.84
CA LEU A 281 16.01 7.99 -20.99
C LEU A 281 15.88 8.70 -19.65
N ILE A 282 14.66 8.95 -19.24
CA ILE A 282 14.30 9.50 -17.92
C ILE A 282 13.33 8.58 -17.22
N TYR A 283 13.39 8.53 -15.90
CA TYR A 283 12.44 7.77 -15.09
C TYR A 283 11.42 8.71 -14.45
N ARG A 284 10.18 8.64 -14.89
CA ARG A 284 9.06 9.42 -14.34
C ARG A 284 7.82 8.55 -14.19
N GLU A 285 7.05 8.79 -13.14
CA GLU A 285 5.77 8.11 -12.87
C GLU A 285 5.89 6.58 -12.88
N GLY A 286 7.02 6.06 -12.38
CA GLY A 286 7.25 4.63 -12.31
C GLY A 286 7.58 3.95 -13.64
N ARG A 287 7.92 4.69 -14.71
CA ARG A 287 8.24 4.16 -16.06
C ARG A 287 9.44 4.85 -16.67
N LEU A 288 10.18 4.11 -17.50
CA LEU A 288 11.21 4.69 -18.36
C LEU A 288 10.55 5.33 -19.59
N GLN A 289 10.81 6.62 -19.77
CA GLN A 289 10.34 7.41 -20.90
C GLN A 289 11.53 7.88 -21.73
N GLU A 290 11.38 7.88 -23.05
CA GLU A 290 12.37 8.46 -23.96
C GLU A 290 12.01 9.92 -24.24
N LYS A 291 12.92 10.84 -23.90
CA LYS A 291 12.83 12.25 -24.26
C LYS A 291 13.79 12.54 -25.42
N ARG A 292 13.28 12.99 -26.56
CA ARG A 292 14.13 13.48 -27.64
C ARG A 292 14.69 14.86 -27.26
N ASN A 293 16.02 15.03 -27.40
CA ASN A 293 16.65 16.33 -27.20
C ASN A 293 16.30 17.20 -28.41
N ASN A 294 15.57 18.26 -28.17
CA ASN A 294 15.33 19.29 -29.17
C ASN A 294 16.57 20.21 -29.17
N PRO A 295 17.25 20.48 -30.30
CA PRO A 295 18.47 21.30 -30.31
C PRO A 295 18.26 22.75 -29.86
N GLU A 296 17.03 23.21 -29.70
CA GLU A 296 16.69 24.57 -29.25
C GLU A 296 16.54 24.72 -27.71
N GLU A 297 16.64 23.64 -26.93
CA GLU A 297 16.57 23.66 -25.46
C GLU A 297 17.94 23.44 -24.78
N GLU A 298 19.04 23.91 -25.34
CA GLU A 298 20.37 23.88 -24.71
C GLU A 298 20.57 24.96 -23.62
N GLN A 299 19.60 25.16 -22.74
CA GLN A 299 19.83 25.89 -21.49
C GLN A 299 19.30 25.10 -20.30
N TRP A 300 20.08 24.12 -19.86
CA TRP A 300 19.91 23.54 -18.53
C TRP A 300 20.67 24.40 -17.52
N PRO A 301 20.07 24.86 -16.43
CA PRO A 301 20.81 25.50 -15.35
C PRO A 301 21.72 24.48 -14.70
N GLY A 302 23.00 24.77 -14.79
CA GLY A 302 24.20 24.23 -14.24
C GLY A 302 24.13 23.06 -13.26
N TRP A 303 24.81 22.02 -13.66
CA TRP A 303 25.38 21.06 -12.74
C TRP A 303 26.88 21.37 -12.62
N GLN A 304 27.28 21.98 -11.49
CA GLN A 304 28.63 21.92 -10.95
C GLN A 304 28.64 20.89 -9.83
#